data_15fdab71edfcbce439bf2f371d7ba0b6
#
_entry.id   15fdab71edfcbce439bf2f371d7ba0b6
#
_cell.length_a   1.000
_cell.length_b   1.000
_cell.length_c   1.000
_cell.angle_alpha   90.00
_cell.angle_beta   90.00
_cell.angle_gamma   90.00
#
_symmetry.space_group_name_H-M   'P 1'
#
loop_
_entity.id
_entity.type
_entity.pdbx_description
1 polymer ?
#
loop_
_entity_poly.entity_id
_entity_poly.type
_entity_poly.pdbx_seq_one_letter_code
_entity_poly.pdbx_strand_id
1 'polypeptide(L)'
;MSQFTELRKIINQKGLLNKQPAYYTYKILLNLGFLATGLILLMVIDNIWLQSVNAVFMGFVFTQIGFMGHDSGHRQIFHGARKNDMIGLIVGNLLIGISYGWWYDYHNAHHGNPNQPDLDPDIKIAPLAFYEEQARGKRGLTRFIVKYQGYFYFPLILFEGLSKRVSSIRYLLMKQSRYRMVESVLLLAHYSIYLGLLFSLLGGWQALVFIAINQAIFGLYMGSVFAPNHKGMPILESDHKLDYLHMQVITARNITAHPITDFIYGGLNYQIEHHLFPSLPRNKLREAQEVIKSFCQKHSISYHETSVLQSYREILGHFHEISAFIHD
;
A
#
# COMPACT_ATOMS: atom_id res chain seq x y z
N MET A 1 20.64 -21.53 16.81
CA MET A 1 19.87 -21.17 15.59
C MET A 1 18.96 -20.04 16.01
N SER A 2 18.86 -18.92 15.24
CA SER A 2 17.93 -17.84 15.62
C SER A 2 16.48 -18.32 15.48
N GLN A 3 15.57 -17.72 16.24
CA GLN A 3 14.13 -18.02 16.15
C GLN A 3 13.58 -17.79 14.74
N PHE A 4 14.03 -16.75 14.05
CA PHE A 4 13.65 -16.51 12.66
C PHE A 4 14.11 -17.62 11.71
N THR A 5 15.32 -18.17 11.92
CA THR A 5 15.82 -19.30 11.11
C THR A 5 14.98 -20.57 11.34
N GLU A 6 14.55 -20.82 12.59
CA GLU A 6 13.63 -21.93 12.91
C GLU A 6 12.29 -21.74 12.19
N LEU A 7 11.67 -20.57 12.34
CA LEU A 7 10.40 -20.24 11.67
C LEU A 7 10.51 -20.38 10.15
N ARG A 8 11.58 -19.84 9.55
CA ARG A 8 11.82 -19.93 8.10
C ARG A 8 11.94 -21.37 7.62
N LYS A 9 12.56 -22.25 8.42
CA LYS A 9 12.65 -23.69 8.11
C LYS A 9 11.26 -24.32 8.08
N ILE A 10 10.39 -24.00 9.04
CA ILE A 10 9.01 -24.52 9.08
C ILE A 10 8.21 -24.04 7.86
N ILE A 11 8.28 -22.75 7.52
CA ILE A 11 7.60 -22.16 6.36
C ILE A 11 8.06 -22.82 5.05
N ASN A 12 9.38 -23.06 4.90
CA ASN A 12 9.94 -23.75 3.73
C ASN A 12 9.50 -25.21 3.66
N GLN A 13 9.53 -25.95 4.77
CA GLN A 13 9.11 -27.36 4.81
C GLN A 13 7.64 -27.56 4.46
N LYS A 14 6.79 -26.56 4.78
CA LYS A 14 5.37 -26.54 4.37
C LYS A 14 5.17 -26.10 2.90
N GLY A 15 6.21 -25.72 2.18
CA GLY A 15 6.11 -25.28 0.79
C GLY A 15 5.36 -23.96 0.60
N LEU A 16 5.21 -23.14 1.65
CA LEU A 16 4.42 -21.92 1.59
C LEU A 16 5.02 -20.85 0.68
N LEU A 17 6.34 -20.89 0.44
CA LEU A 17 7.04 -19.99 -0.47
C LEU A 17 6.98 -20.43 -1.95
N ASN A 18 6.37 -21.56 -2.25
CA ASN A 18 6.25 -22.06 -3.62
C ASN A 18 5.35 -21.15 -4.46
N LYS A 19 5.82 -20.75 -5.64
CA LYS A 19 5.08 -19.85 -6.53
C LYS A 19 3.76 -20.46 -6.97
N GLN A 20 2.76 -19.58 -7.18
CA GLN A 20 1.38 -19.96 -7.45
C GLN A 20 0.90 -19.39 -8.81
N PRO A 21 1.43 -19.90 -9.95
CA PRO A 21 1.18 -19.28 -11.26
C PRO A 21 -0.30 -19.26 -11.64
N ALA A 22 -1.05 -20.33 -11.39
CA ALA A 22 -2.48 -20.38 -11.71
C ALA A 22 -3.27 -19.31 -10.95
N TYR A 23 -2.97 -19.09 -9.66
CA TYR A 23 -3.59 -18.04 -8.85
C TYR A 23 -3.31 -16.66 -9.43
N TYR A 24 -2.06 -16.36 -9.77
CA TYR A 24 -1.69 -15.06 -10.32
C TYR A 24 -2.23 -14.84 -11.74
N THR A 25 -2.29 -15.87 -12.58
CA THR A 25 -2.97 -15.79 -13.88
C THR A 25 -4.44 -15.42 -13.70
N TYR A 26 -5.15 -16.10 -12.79
CA TYR A 26 -6.54 -15.75 -12.46
C TYR A 26 -6.67 -14.29 -11.99
N LYS A 27 -5.80 -13.83 -11.08
CA LYS A 27 -5.84 -12.45 -10.58
C LYS A 27 -5.55 -11.41 -11.67
N ILE A 28 -4.60 -11.68 -12.55
CA ILE A 28 -4.32 -10.80 -13.71
C ILE A 28 -5.55 -10.71 -14.62
N LEU A 29 -6.12 -11.84 -15.01
CA LEU A 29 -7.29 -11.87 -15.88
C LEU A 29 -8.50 -11.18 -15.24
N LEU A 30 -8.74 -11.39 -13.95
CA LEU A 30 -9.81 -10.71 -13.22
C LEU A 30 -9.63 -9.19 -13.22
N ASN A 31 -8.43 -8.69 -12.93
CA ASN A 31 -8.15 -7.26 -12.92
C ASN A 31 -8.22 -6.63 -14.32
N LEU A 32 -7.76 -7.34 -15.36
CA LEU A 32 -7.93 -6.89 -16.75
C LEU A 32 -9.40 -6.87 -17.15
N GLY A 33 -10.20 -7.83 -16.69
CA GLY A 33 -11.66 -7.84 -16.88
C GLY A 33 -12.33 -6.63 -16.21
N PHE A 34 -11.98 -6.31 -14.98
CA PHE A 34 -12.48 -5.10 -14.31
C PHE A 34 -12.08 -3.83 -15.04
N LEU A 35 -10.82 -3.73 -15.48
CA LEU A 35 -10.34 -2.58 -16.24
C LEU A 35 -11.11 -2.45 -17.57
N ALA A 36 -11.27 -3.55 -18.30
CA ALA A 36 -12.03 -3.56 -19.56
C ALA A 36 -13.49 -3.14 -19.33
N THR A 37 -14.12 -3.63 -18.27
CA THR A 37 -15.48 -3.22 -17.89
C THR A 37 -15.55 -1.70 -17.67
N GLY A 38 -14.65 -1.12 -16.88
CA GLY A 38 -14.63 0.33 -16.63
C GLY A 38 -14.40 1.15 -17.92
N LEU A 39 -13.55 0.67 -18.83
CA LEU A 39 -13.31 1.31 -20.13
C LEU A 39 -14.54 1.21 -21.05
N ILE A 40 -15.22 0.07 -21.09
CA ILE A 40 -16.47 -0.10 -21.85
C ILE A 40 -17.53 0.85 -21.29
N LEU A 41 -17.73 0.90 -19.99
CA LEU A 41 -18.68 1.82 -19.35
C LEU A 41 -18.34 3.29 -19.65
N LEU A 42 -17.05 3.65 -19.72
CA LEU A 42 -16.61 4.98 -20.10
C LEU A 42 -17.03 5.34 -21.54
N MET A 43 -17.04 4.36 -22.46
CA MET A 43 -17.39 4.57 -23.87
C MET A 43 -18.90 4.56 -24.16
N VAL A 44 -19.69 3.82 -23.37
CA VAL A 44 -21.12 3.59 -23.68
C VAL A 44 -22.09 4.41 -22.82
N ILE A 45 -21.61 5.05 -21.76
CA ILE A 45 -22.45 5.82 -20.84
C ILE A 45 -22.27 7.33 -21.10
N ASP A 46 -23.35 8.02 -21.45
CA ASP A 46 -23.34 9.49 -21.63
C ASP A 46 -23.72 10.25 -20.36
N ASN A 47 -24.36 9.58 -19.38
CA ASN A 47 -24.86 10.22 -18.18
C ASN A 47 -23.74 10.45 -17.16
N ILE A 48 -23.54 11.72 -16.73
CA ILE A 48 -22.46 12.11 -15.81
C ILE A 48 -22.58 11.46 -14.42
N TRP A 49 -23.77 11.20 -13.92
CA TRP A 49 -23.95 10.57 -12.62
C TRP A 49 -23.52 9.10 -12.67
N LEU A 50 -23.84 8.40 -13.75
CA LEU A 50 -23.39 7.02 -13.98
C LEU A 50 -21.89 6.98 -14.25
N GLN A 51 -21.32 7.99 -14.96
CA GLN A 51 -19.87 8.12 -15.10
C GLN A 51 -19.17 8.43 -13.77
N SER A 52 -19.81 9.13 -12.85
CA SER A 52 -19.28 9.31 -11.49
C SER A 52 -19.22 7.99 -10.73
N VAL A 53 -20.21 7.11 -10.88
CA VAL A 53 -20.19 5.74 -10.33
C VAL A 53 -19.07 4.91 -11.00
N ASN A 54 -18.89 5.04 -12.32
CA ASN A 54 -17.78 4.40 -13.03
C ASN A 54 -16.41 4.93 -12.56
N ALA A 55 -16.29 6.23 -12.23
CA ALA A 55 -15.07 6.78 -11.65
C ALA A 55 -14.73 6.16 -10.28
N VAL A 56 -15.75 5.93 -9.44
CA VAL A 56 -15.60 5.17 -8.17
C VAL A 56 -15.12 3.74 -8.45
N PHE A 57 -15.78 3.06 -9.38
CA PHE A 57 -15.38 1.70 -9.79
C PHE A 57 -13.94 1.66 -10.31
N MET A 58 -13.54 2.61 -11.17
CA MET A 58 -12.16 2.69 -11.68
C MET A 58 -11.14 3.01 -10.57
N GLY A 59 -11.49 3.77 -9.54
CA GLY A 59 -10.64 3.99 -8.36
C GLY A 59 -10.39 2.68 -7.59
N PHE A 60 -11.44 1.88 -7.42
CA PHE A 60 -11.33 0.52 -6.87
C PHE A 60 -10.45 -0.38 -7.75
N VAL A 61 -10.66 -0.38 -9.07
CA VAL A 61 -9.89 -1.21 -10.02
C VAL A 61 -8.41 -0.83 -9.99
N PHE A 62 -8.06 0.45 -9.95
CA PHE A 62 -6.67 0.92 -9.87
C PHE A 62 -5.97 0.39 -8.61
N THR A 63 -6.65 0.34 -7.47
CA THR A 63 -6.08 -0.24 -6.24
C THR A 63 -5.89 -1.75 -6.36
N GLN A 64 -6.87 -2.47 -6.91
CA GLN A 64 -6.76 -3.93 -7.13
C GLN A 64 -5.60 -4.27 -8.09
N ILE A 65 -5.41 -3.48 -9.14
CA ILE A 65 -4.25 -3.58 -10.03
C ILE A 65 -2.96 -3.24 -9.26
N GLY A 66 -2.98 -2.22 -8.39
CA GLY A 66 -1.87 -1.83 -7.55
C GLY A 66 -1.34 -2.97 -6.67
N PHE A 67 -2.23 -3.81 -6.11
CA PHE A 67 -1.82 -5.01 -5.38
C PHE A 67 -1.03 -6.01 -6.23
N MET A 68 -1.27 -6.08 -7.54
CA MET A 68 -0.45 -6.91 -8.44
C MET A 68 0.95 -6.33 -8.62
N GLY A 69 1.06 -5.01 -8.66
CA GLY A 69 2.34 -4.30 -8.66
C GLY A 69 3.14 -4.58 -7.38
N HIS A 70 2.47 -4.52 -6.23
CA HIS A 70 3.03 -4.84 -4.92
C HIS A 70 3.56 -6.28 -4.87
N ASP A 71 2.75 -7.28 -5.26
CA ASP A 71 3.15 -8.68 -5.27
C ASP A 71 4.34 -8.94 -6.21
N SER A 72 4.36 -8.25 -7.36
CA SER A 72 5.47 -8.36 -8.30
C SER A 72 6.76 -7.79 -7.73
N GLY A 73 6.69 -6.66 -7.03
CA GLY A 73 7.84 -6.05 -6.37
C GLY A 73 8.46 -6.95 -5.32
N HIS A 74 7.63 -7.68 -4.58
CA HIS A 74 8.07 -8.66 -3.59
C HIS A 74 8.41 -10.05 -4.18
N ARG A 75 8.49 -10.17 -5.51
CA ARG A 75 8.85 -11.44 -6.18
C ARG A 75 7.88 -12.58 -5.86
N GLN A 76 6.63 -12.30 -5.57
CA GLN A 76 5.63 -13.31 -5.23
C GLN A 76 5.17 -14.13 -6.45
N ILE A 77 5.14 -13.52 -7.66
CA ILE A 77 4.50 -14.09 -8.86
C ILE A 77 5.41 -15.14 -9.52
N PHE A 78 6.66 -14.77 -9.81
CA PHE A 78 7.61 -15.62 -10.52
C PHE A 78 8.90 -15.82 -9.71
N HIS A 79 9.65 -16.91 -9.99
CA HIS A 79 10.98 -17.11 -9.43
C HIS A 79 12.00 -16.06 -9.92
N GLY A 80 11.93 -15.71 -11.21
CA GLY A 80 12.86 -14.79 -11.84
C GLY A 80 12.55 -13.32 -11.56
N ALA A 81 13.54 -12.55 -11.11
CA ALA A 81 13.40 -11.12 -10.83
C ALA A 81 12.88 -10.32 -12.05
N ARG A 82 13.48 -10.57 -13.25
CA ARG A 82 13.15 -9.83 -14.48
C ARG A 82 11.67 -9.95 -14.86
N LYS A 83 11.04 -11.12 -14.69
CA LYS A 83 9.62 -11.32 -15.02
C LYS A 83 8.72 -10.55 -14.03
N ASN A 84 9.08 -10.52 -12.75
CA ASN A 84 8.38 -9.71 -11.76
C ASN A 84 8.54 -8.21 -12.06
N ASP A 85 9.76 -7.74 -12.37
CA ASP A 85 10.01 -6.34 -12.73
C ASP A 85 9.17 -5.91 -13.95
N MET A 86 9.04 -6.77 -14.98
CA MET A 86 8.19 -6.49 -16.14
C MET A 86 6.72 -6.30 -15.74
N ILE A 87 6.17 -7.16 -14.88
CA ILE A 87 4.81 -6.99 -14.37
C ILE A 87 4.71 -5.68 -13.57
N GLY A 88 5.66 -5.42 -12.66
CA GLY A 88 5.70 -4.20 -11.88
C GLY A 88 5.75 -2.92 -12.73
N LEU A 89 6.57 -2.91 -13.78
CA LEU A 89 6.67 -1.80 -14.74
C LEU A 89 5.36 -1.58 -15.50
N ILE A 90 4.73 -2.63 -16.01
CA ILE A 90 3.45 -2.54 -16.73
C ILE A 90 2.35 -2.07 -15.77
N VAL A 91 2.21 -2.73 -14.64
CA VAL A 91 1.17 -2.45 -13.65
C VAL A 91 1.35 -1.06 -13.04
N GLY A 92 2.53 -0.76 -12.52
CA GLY A 92 2.83 0.50 -11.86
C GLY A 92 2.79 1.68 -12.82
N ASN A 93 3.63 1.64 -13.85
CA ASN A 93 3.84 2.81 -14.70
C ASN A 93 2.73 2.97 -15.75
N LEU A 94 2.33 1.88 -16.45
CA LEU A 94 1.37 1.99 -17.56
C LEU A 94 -0.09 1.94 -17.07
N LEU A 95 -0.45 1.05 -16.15
CA LEU A 95 -1.87 0.85 -15.79
C LEU A 95 -2.35 1.81 -14.70
N ILE A 96 -1.53 2.11 -13.67
CA ILE A 96 -1.96 2.97 -12.56
C ILE A 96 -1.24 4.32 -12.47
N GLY A 97 -0.20 4.55 -13.27
CA GLY A 97 0.51 5.83 -13.34
C GLY A 97 1.39 6.14 -12.10
N ILE A 98 2.00 5.13 -11.51
CA ILE A 98 2.93 5.23 -10.39
C ILE A 98 4.25 4.57 -10.77
N SER A 99 5.40 5.23 -10.54
CA SER A 99 6.71 4.66 -10.82
C SER A 99 6.97 3.41 -9.99
N TYR A 100 7.24 2.30 -10.68
CA TYR A 100 7.62 1.04 -10.06
C TYR A 100 8.95 1.17 -9.30
N GLY A 101 9.95 1.86 -9.85
CA GLY A 101 11.24 2.08 -9.20
C GLY A 101 11.13 2.94 -7.95
N TRP A 102 10.33 4.02 -7.98
CA TRP A 102 10.04 4.81 -6.79
C TRP A 102 9.38 3.97 -5.71
N TRP A 103 8.33 3.22 -6.06
CA TRP A 103 7.63 2.37 -5.12
C TRP A 103 8.55 1.29 -4.54
N TYR A 104 9.37 0.65 -5.39
CA TYR A 104 10.29 -0.41 -4.98
C TYR A 104 11.32 0.07 -3.95
N ASP A 105 11.96 1.22 -4.20
CA ASP A 105 12.94 1.78 -3.27
C ASP A 105 12.29 2.22 -1.96
N TYR A 106 11.16 2.92 -2.06
CA TYR A 106 10.39 3.43 -0.93
C TYR A 106 9.89 2.29 -0.04
N HIS A 107 9.28 1.29 -0.63
CA HIS A 107 8.65 0.18 0.07
C HIS A 107 9.66 -0.81 0.68
N ASN A 108 10.79 -1.04 0.00
CA ASN A 108 11.87 -1.83 0.59
C ASN A 108 12.56 -1.12 1.77
N ALA A 109 12.67 0.21 1.74
CA ALA A 109 13.16 0.96 2.90
C ALA A 109 12.22 0.80 4.10
N HIS A 110 10.90 0.85 3.87
CA HIS A 110 9.89 0.56 4.87
C HIS A 110 10.01 -0.87 5.43
N HIS A 111 10.05 -1.90 4.57
CA HIS A 111 10.22 -3.29 5.01
C HIS A 111 11.51 -3.54 5.81
N GLY A 112 12.58 -2.83 5.45
CA GLY A 112 13.85 -2.94 6.18
C GLY A 112 13.80 -2.31 7.58
N ASN A 113 12.97 -1.28 7.78
CA ASN A 113 12.99 -0.43 8.97
C ASN A 113 11.58 0.03 9.39
N PRO A 114 10.59 -0.88 9.56
CA PRO A 114 9.23 -0.47 9.84
C PRO A 114 9.13 0.31 11.15
N ASN A 115 8.43 1.44 11.10
CA ASN A 115 8.21 2.35 12.23
C ASN A 115 9.50 2.86 12.91
N GLN A 116 10.63 2.93 12.18
CA GLN A 116 11.87 3.53 12.69
C GLN A 116 11.97 4.99 12.26
N PRO A 117 12.11 5.96 13.19
CA PRO A 117 12.39 7.35 12.88
C PRO A 117 13.62 7.45 11.95
N ASP A 118 13.58 8.41 11.02
CA ASP A 118 14.63 8.67 10.04
C ASP A 118 14.96 7.56 9.01
N LEU A 119 14.43 6.37 9.14
CA LEU A 119 14.65 5.25 8.22
C LEU A 119 13.38 4.86 7.48
N ASP A 120 12.24 4.80 8.17
CA ASP A 120 10.96 4.46 7.56
C ASP A 120 10.34 5.67 6.84
N PRO A 121 10.17 5.62 5.51
CA PRO A 121 9.51 6.70 4.79
C PRO A 121 8.00 6.80 5.07
N ASP A 122 7.35 5.73 5.57
CA ASP A 122 5.90 5.71 5.84
C ASP A 122 5.51 6.50 7.10
N ILE A 123 6.46 6.84 7.96
CA ILE A 123 6.26 7.74 9.10
C ILE A 123 6.86 9.15 8.87
N LYS A 124 7.24 9.47 7.62
CA LYS A 124 7.72 10.80 7.20
C LYS A 124 6.73 11.55 6.31
N ILE A 125 5.48 11.15 6.32
CA ILE A 125 4.45 11.72 5.43
C ILE A 125 4.00 13.08 5.98
N ALA A 126 4.41 14.16 5.32
CA ALA A 126 3.87 15.48 5.61
C ALA A 126 2.39 15.55 5.12
N PRO A 127 1.47 16.22 5.86
CA PRO A 127 1.73 17.08 7.01
C PRO A 127 1.60 16.39 8.38
N LEU A 128 1.39 15.07 8.43
CA LEU A 128 1.14 14.32 9.67
C LEU A 128 2.37 14.24 10.60
N ALA A 129 2.13 13.87 11.85
CA ALA A 129 3.15 13.48 12.81
C ALA A 129 2.79 12.11 13.41
N PHE A 130 3.78 11.23 13.55
CA PHE A 130 3.63 9.86 14.02
C PHE A 130 4.28 9.64 15.39
N TYR A 131 5.10 10.58 15.85
CA TYR A 131 5.73 10.55 17.16
C TYR A 131 5.95 11.97 17.70
N GLU A 132 6.26 12.09 18.97
CA GLU A 132 6.30 13.36 19.71
C GLU A 132 7.22 14.39 19.08
N GLU A 133 8.47 14.05 18.76
CA GLU A 133 9.46 14.99 18.22
C GLU A 133 9.00 15.58 16.87
N GLN A 134 8.35 14.76 16.03
CA GLN A 134 7.73 15.26 14.80
C GLN A 134 6.62 16.27 15.10
N ALA A 135 5.77 16.01 16.09
CA ALA A 135 4.68 16.91 16.45
C ALA A 135 5.22 18.24 16.97
N ARG A 136 6.16 18.20 17.93
CA ARG A 136 6.82 19.38 18.51
C ARG A 136 7.60 20.21 17.46
N GLY A 137 8.13 19.56 16.43
CA GLY A 137 8.84 20.20 15.31
C GLY A 137 7.95 20.95 14.33
N LYS A 138 6.63 20.74 14.30
CA LYS A 138 5.71 21.37 13.33
C LYS A 138 5.51 22.86 13.59
N ARG A 139 5.32 23.64 12.51
CA ARG A 139 5.11 25.10 12.56
C ARG A 139 3.98 25.51 11.60
N GLY A 140 3.38 26.68 11.83
CA GLY A 140 2.38 27.27 10.95
C GLY A 140 1.22 26.32 10.63
N LEU A 141 0.86 26.20 9.35
CA LEU A 141 -0.24 25.36 8.88
C LEU A 141 -0.07 23.89 9.23
N THR A 142 1.17 23.36 9.17
CA THR A 142 1.41 21.95 9.51
C THR A 142 1.19 21.67 11.00
N ARG A 143 1.49 22.64 11.90
CA ARG A 143 1.15 22.53 13.32
C ARG A 143 -0.36 22.48 13.53
N PHE A 144 -1.12 23.33 12.82
CA PHE A 144 -2.59 23.30 12.86
C PHE A 144 -3.15 21.95 12.38
N ILE A 145 -2.62 21.41 11.27
CA ILE A 145 -3.07 20.12 10.77
C ILE A 145 -2.76 19.01 11.78
N VAL A 146 -1.56 18.96 12.36
CA VAL A 146 -1.20 17.93 13.35
C VAL A 146 -2.02 18.07 14.62
N LYS A 147 -2.35 19.30 15.06
CA LYS A 147 -3.24 19.53 16.20
C LYS A 147 -4.59 18.80 16.06
N TYR A 148 -5.09 18.66 14.83
CA TYR A 148 -6.37 18.05 14.52
C TYR A 148 -6.25 16.82 13.59
N GLN A 149 -5.08 16.17 13.54
CA GLN A 149 -4.79 15.14 12.53
C GLN A 149 -5.71 13.92 12.61
N GLY A 150 -6.21 13.57 13.80
CA GLY A 150 -7.20 12.51 13.94
C GLY A 150 -8.48 12.78 13.14
N TYR A 151 -8.90 14.04 13.01
CA TYR A 151 -10.06 14.45 12.18
C TYR A 151 -9.69 14.63 10.71
N PHE A 152 -8.47 15.11 10.41
CA PHE A 152 -8.02 15.34 9.04
C PHE A 152 -7.51 14.10 8.33
N TYR A 153 -7.32 13.00 9.04
CA TYR A 153 -6.74 11.79 8.46
C TYR A 153 -7.48 11.31 7.21
N PHE A 154 -8.80 11.05 7.30
CA PHE A 154 -9.59 10.60 6.15
C PHE A 154 -9.67 11.62 5.01
N PRO A 155 -9.90 12.92 5.24
CA PRO A 155 -9.75 13.93 4.20
C PRO A 155 -8.38 13.94 3.52
N LEU A 156 -7.29 13.73 4.26
CA LEU A 156 -5.93 13.76 3.70
C LEU A 156 -5.64 12.54 2.82
N ILE A 157 -6.11 11.34 3.19
CA ILE A 157 -5.85 10.15 2.36
C ILE A 157 -6.60 10.16 1.02
N LEU A 158 -7.61 11.03 0.81
CA LEU A 158 -8.19 11.26 -0.51
C LEU A 158 -7.13 11.74 -1.53
N PHE A 159 -6.09 12.42 -1.07
CA PHE A 159 -5.00 12.94 -1.89
C PHE A 159 -3.83 11.95 -2.04
N GLU A 160 -3.89 10.79 -1.41
CA GLU A 160 -2.78 9.83 -1.40
C GLU A 160 -2.41 9.36 -2.82
N GLY A 161 -3.41 9.07 -3.67
CA GLY A 161 -3.19 8.71 -5.06
C GLY A 161 -2.44 9.78 -5.86
N LEU A 162 -2.80 11.05 -5.67
CA LEU A 162 -2.11 12.18 -6.30
C LEU A 162 -0.70 12.36 -5.74
N SER A 163 -0.53 12.25 -4.42
CA SER A 163 0.76 12.32 -3.74
C SER A 163 1.76 11.29 -4.29
N LYS A 164 1.34 10.04 -4.48
CA LYS A 164 2.18 8.98 -5.06
C LYS A 164 2.59 9.28 -6.50
N ARG A 165 1.72 9.87 -7.31
CA ARG A 165 2.04 10.29 -8.69
C ARG A 165 3.06 11.42 -8.72
N VAL A 166 2.88 12.43 -7.88
CA VAL A 166 3.84 13.53 -7.75
C VAL A 166 5.21 12.99 -7.29
N SER A 167 5.22 12.11 -6.30
CA SER A 167 6.44 11.46 -5.79
C SER A 167 7.14 10.63 -6.87
N SER A 168 6.38 9.92 -7.70
CA SER A 168 6.89 9.14 -8.84
C SER A 168 7.60 10.02 -9.87
N ILE A 169 6.97 11.14 -10.25
CA ILE A 169 7.55 12.08 -11.21
C ILE A 169 8.83 12.71 -10.62
N ARG A 170 8.77 13.18 -9.37
CA ARG A 170 9.95 13.74 -8.69
C ARG A 170 11.10 12.74 -8.60
N TYR A 171 10.81 11.48 -8.28
CA TYR A 171 11.82 10.42 -8.23
C TYR A 171 12.52 10.23 -9.58
N LEU A 172 11.78 10.14 -10.68
CA LEU A 172 12.36 9.98 -12.01
C LEU A 172 13.15 11.21 -12.49
N LEU A 173 12.79 12.40 -12.01
CA LEU A 173 13.56 13.62 -12.32
C LEU A 173 14.85 13.71 -11.51
N MET A 174 14.85 13.27 -10.24
CA MET A 174 15.92 13.51 -9.28
C MET A 174 16.83 12.31 -9.06
N LYS A 175 16.35 11.07 -9.26
CA LYS A 175 17.13 9.84 -9.03
C LYS A 175 17.36 9.06 -10.32
N GLN A 176 18.45 8.27 -10.34
CA GLN A 176 18.70 7.29 -11.40
C GLN A 176 18.06 5.95 -11.05
N SER A 177 16.80 5.74 -11.46
CA SER A 177 16.20 4.41 -11.45
C SER A 177 16.88 3.49 -12.45
N ARG A 178 16.99 2.20 -12.10
CA ARG A 178 17.47 1.15 -13.02
C ARG A 178 16.73 1.12 -14.35
N TYR A 179 15.45 1.46 -14.34
CA TYR A 179 14.54 1.42 -15.51
C TYR A 179 14.05 2.80 -15.94
N ARG A 180 14.76 3.87 -15.55
CA ARG A 180 14.30 5.27 -15.69
C ARG A 180 13.69 5.60 -17.05
N MET A 181 14.34 5.23 -18.15
CA MET A 181 13.84 5.52 -19.49
C MET A 181 12.52 4.76 -19.78
N VAL A 182 12.47 3.47 -19.46
CA VAL A 182 11.26 2.64 -19.64
C VAL A 182 10.12 3.18 -18.78
N GLU A 183 10.39 3.49 -17.52
CA GLU A 183 9.40 4.07 -16.62
C GLU A 183 8.87 5.40 -17.11
N SER A 184 9.74 6.29 -17.59
CA SER A 184 9.34 7.60 -18.13
C SER A 184 8.44 7.45 -19.36
N VAL A 185 8.76 6.55 -20.28
CA VAL A 185 7.95 6.27 -21.46
C VAL A 185 6.59 5.69 -21.09
N LEU A 186 6.55 4.72 -20.17
CA LEU A 186 5.31 4.09 -19.72
C LEU A 186 4.41 5.06 -18.94
N LEU A 187 4.99 5.93 -18.09
CA LEU A 187 4.23 6.96 -17.39
C LEU A 187 3.68 8.00 -18.36
N LEU A 188 4.48 8.45 -19.32
CA LEU A 188 4.00 9.37 -20.37
C LEU A 188 2.84 8.73 -21.14
N ALA A 189 2.97 7.47 -21.53
CA ALA A 189 1.91 6.72 -22.20
C ALA A 189 0.65 6.63 -21.32
N HIS A 190 0.80 6.31 -20.02
CA HIS A 190 -0.32 6.29 -19.08
C HIS A 190 -1.08 7.62 -19.06
N TYR A 191 -0.39 8.73 -18.81
CA TYR A 191 -1.05 10.03 -18.70
C TYR A 191 -1.64 10.47 -20.05
N SER A 192 -0.97 10.21 -21.17
CA SER A 192 -1.51 10.52 -22.48
C SER A 192 -2.78 9.73 -22.80
N ILE A 193 -2.80 8.42 -22.49
CA ILE A 193 -3.97 7.56 -22.71
C ILE A 193 -5.09 7.94 -21.73
N TYR A 194 -4.79 8.04 -20.43
CA TYR A 194 -5.78 8.31 -19.40
C TYR A 194 -6.47 9.67 -19.61
N LEU A 195 -5.69 10.73 -19.78
CA LEU A 195 -6.25 12.07 -20.02
C LEU A 195 -6.89 12.15 -21.41
N GLY A 196 -6.22 11.61 -22.45
CA GLY A 196 -6.74 11.60 -23.81
C GLY A 196 -8.11 10.93 -23.91
N LEU A 197 -8.28 9.74 -23.31
CA LEU A 197 -9.58 9.06 -23.28
C LEU A 197 -10.64 9.86 -22.53
N LEU A 198 -10.33 10.36 -21.33
CA LEU A 198 -11.31 11.09 -20.54
C LEU A 198 -11.77 12.38 -21.21
N PHE A 199 -10.83 13.18 -21.72
CA PHE A 199 -11.20 14.45 -22.37
C PHE A 199 -11.85 14.27 -23.75
N SER A 200 -11.54 13.18 -24.48
CA SER A 200 -12.18 12.91 -25.78
C SER A 200 -13.58 12.32 -25.64
N LEU A 201 -13.84 11.52 -24.58
CA LEU A 201 -15.12 10.81 -24.40
C LEU A 201 -16.11 11.58 -23.53
N LEU A 202 -15.64 12.28 -22.48
CA LEU A 202 -16.52 12.95 -21.50
C LEU A 202 -16.62 14.48 -21.71
N GLY A 203 -15.72 15.08 -22.48
CA GLY A 203 -15.63 16.54 -22.57
C GLY A 203 -14.94 17.16 -21.34
N GLY A 204 -14.83 18.50 -21.32
CA GLY A 204 -13.93 19.21 -20.41
C GLY A 204 -14.22 19.03 -18.92
N TRP A 205 -15.35 19.57 -18.43
CA TRP A 205 -15.63 19.55 -16.99
C TRP A 205 -16.01 18.16 -16.44
N GLN A 206 -16.68 17.31 -17.25
CA GLN A 206 -17.04 15.95 -16.86
C GLN A 206 -15.77 15.10 -16.66
N ALA A 207 -14.76 15.27 -17.54
CA ALA A 207 -13.46 14.62 -17.37
C ALA A 207 -12.77 15.02 -16.06
N LEU A 208 -12.82 16.32 -15.69
CA LEU A 208 -12.27 16.79 -14.42
C LEU A 208 -12.99 16.18 -13.20
N VAL A 209 -14.32 16.09 -13.25
CA VAL A 209 -15.10 15.43 -12.20
C VAL A 209 -14.74 13.95 -12.08
N PHE A 210 -14.66 13.25 -13.21
CA PHE A 210 -14.23 11.84 -13.25
C PHE A 210 -12.85 11.67 -12.63
N ILE A 211 -11.88 12.48 -13.03
CA ILE A 211 -10.51 12.44 -12.49
C ILE A 211 -10.53 12.68 -10.98
N ALA A 212 -11.25 13.71 -10.50
CA ALA A 212 -11.30 14.05 -9.09
C ALA A 212 -11.86 12.88 -8.26
N ILE A 213 -12.99 12.30 -8.67
CA ILE A 213 -13.60 11.15 -8.00
C ILE A 213 -12.67 9.92 -8.06
N ASN A 214 -12.17 9.59 -9.25
CA ASN A 214 -11.30 8.43 -9.44
C ASN A 214 -10.04 8.50 -8.55
N GLN A 215 -9.38 9.67 -8.52
CA GLN A 215 -8.17 9.86 -7.72
C GLN A 215 -8.46 9.87 -6.22
N ALA A 216 -9.57 10.47 -5.80
CA ALA A 216 -9.98 10.48 -4.40
C ALA A 216 -10.31 9.07 -3.89
N ILE A 217 -11.05 8.27 -4.67
CA ILE A 217 -11.39 6.88 -4.32
C ILE A 217 -10.14 6.00 -4.33
N PHE A 218 -9.27 6.15 -5.33
CA PHE A 218 -7.98 5.44 -5.37
C PHE A 218 -7.13 5.74 -4.13
N GLY A 219 -7.01 7.02 -3.76
CA GLY A 219 -6.28 7.45 -2.56
C GLY A 219 -6.92 6.94 -1.27
N LEU A 220 -8.25 7.11 -1.13
CA LEU A 220 -9.01 6.64 0.03
C LEU A 220 -8.86 5.13 0.22
N TYR A 221 -9.05 4.36 -0.84
CA TYR A 221 -8.97 2.90 -0.77
C TYR A 221 -7.56 2.44 -0.42
N MET A 222 -6.56 2.94 -1.12
CA MET A 222 -5.15 2.60 -0.87
C MET A 222 -4.74 2.99 0.56
N GLY A 223 -5.00 4.23 0.98
CA GLY A 223 -4.69 4.69 2.33
C GLY A 223 -5.43 3.92 3.41
N SER A 224 -6.69 3.50 3.14
CA SER A 224 -7.48 2.69 4.07
C SER A 224 -6.97 1.26 4.23
N VAL A 225 -6.32 0.70 3.22
CA VAL A 225 -5.72 -0.65 3.32
C VAL A 225 -4.36 -0.60 4.02
N PHE A 226 -3.52 0.39 3.70
CA PHE A 226 -2.15 0.44 4.24
C PHE A 226 -2.07 0.96 5.68
N ALA A 227 -2.95 1.88 6.07
CA ALA A 227 -2.89 2.49 7.40
C ALA A 227 -3.06 1.50 8.56
N PRO A 228 -4.02 0.55 8.53
CA PRO A 228 -4.22 -0.40 9.62
C PRO A 228 -2.99 -1.25 9.96
N ASN A 229 -2.08 -1.39 9.02
CA ASN A 229 -0.97 -2.32 9.11
C ASN A 229 0.11 -1.87 10.10
N HIS A 230 0.43 -0.56 10.16
CA HIS A 230 1.54 -0.03 10.96
C HIS A 230 1.18 1.18 11.82
N LYS A 231 0.16 1.97 11.42
CA LYS A 231 -0.16 3.21 12.13
C LYS A 231 -0.81 2.90 13.49
N GLY A 232 -0.26 3.50 14.56
CA GLY A 232 -0.63 3.19 15.93
C GLY A 232 0.06 1.94 16.51
N MET A 233 0.98 1.30 15.75
CA MET A 233 1.90 0.30 16.28
C MET A 233 3.16 0.98 16.85
N PRO A 234 3.95 0.30 17.72
CA PRO A 234 5.12 0.88 18.35
C PRO A 234 6.06 1.57 17.37
N ILE A 235 6.50 2.78 17.70
CA ILE A 235 7.62 3.47 17.07
C ILE A 235 8.89 3.00 17.76
N LEU A 236 9.88 2.59 16.98
CA LEU A 236 11.12 2.03 17.51
C LEU A 236 12.17 3.15 17.69
N GLU A 237 12.89 3.11 18.80
CA GLU A 237 14.06 3.97 18.99
C GLU A 237 15.19 3.59 18.03
N SER A 238 16.02 4.55 17.65
CA SER A 238 17.10 4.32 16.65
C SER A 238 18.17 3.33 17.13
N ASP A 239 18.29 3.11 18.44
CA ASP A 239 19.23 2.18 19.08
C ASP A 239 18.58 0.90 19.61
N HIS A 240 17.35 0.59 19.20
CA HIS A 240 16.67 -0.64 19.62
C HIS A 240 17.53 -1.89 19.33
N LYS A 241 17.46 -2.89 20.21
CA LYS A 241 18.21 -4.14 20.10
C LYS A 241 17.36 -5.34 19.66
N LEU A 242 16.21 -5.06 19.06
CA LEU A 242 15.32 -6.11 18.56
C LEU A 242 15.95 -6.83 17.37
N ASP A 243 15.84 -8.14 17.33
CA ASP A 243 16.16 -8.91 16.15
C ASP A 243 15.08 -8.74 15.06
N TYR A 244 15.36 -9.22 13.85
CA TYR A 244 14.47 -9.10 12.70
C TYR A 244 13.05 -9.62 12.99
N LEU A 245 12.93 -10.81 13.63
CA LEU A 245 11.62 -11.40 13.90
C LEU A 245 10.78 -10.52 14.82
N HIS A 246 11.36 -10.11 15.95
CA HIS A 246 10.65 -9.27 16.92
C HIS A 246 10.29 -7.92 16.31
N MET A 247 11.22 -7.28 15.61
CA MET A 247 10.98 -6.00 14.95
C MET A 247 9.77 -6.08 14.00
N GLN A 248 9.75 -7.05 13.08
CA GLN A 248 8.69 -7.17 12.08
C GLN A 248 7.33 -7.50 12.71
N VAL A 249 7.30 -8.31 13.78
CA VAL A 249 6.04 -8.71 14.42
C VAL A 249 5.43 -7.58 15.23
N ILE A 250 6.24 -6.86 16.03
CA ILE A 250 5.68 -5.86 16.97
C ILE A 250 5.34 -4.53 16.28
N THR A 251 5.95 -4.22 15.15
CA THR A 251 5.66 -2.99 14.38
C THR A 251 4.51 -3.17 13.39
N ALA A 252 3.98 -4.38 13.25
CA ALA A 252 2.90 -4.71 12.33
C ALA A 252 1.66 -5.22 13.08
N ARG A 253 0.51 -5.04 12.45
CA ARG A 253 -0.80 -5.50 12.93
C ARG A 253 -1.53 -6.23 11.83
N ASN A 254 -2.13 -7.38 12.17
CA ASN A 254 -3.03 -8.07 11.27
C ASN A 254 -4.49 -7.64 11.48
N ILE A 255 -5.24 -7.67 10.39
CA ILE A 255 -6.70 -7.53 10.43
C ILE A 255 -7.32 -8.92 10.29
N THR A 256 -8.31 -9.21 11.14
CA THR A 256 -8.98 -10.50 11.20
C THR A 256 -9.38 -11.02 9.83
N ALA A 257 -8.98 -12.25 9.56
CA ALA A 257 -9.19 -12.95 8.30
C ALA A 257 -10.67 -13.17 7.98
N HIS A 258 -11.09 -12.75 6.79
CA HIS A 258 -12.41 -13.03 6.24
C HIS A 258 -12.32 -12.95 4.71
N PRO A 259 -13.04 -13.77 3.91
CA PRO A 259 -12.92 -13.73 2.44
C PRO A 259 -13.08 -12.34 1.81
N ILE A 260 -14.00 -11.52 2.34
CA ILE A 260 -14.19 -10.13 1.89
C ILE A 260 -12.99 -9.28 2.28
N THR A 261 -12.48 -9.40 3.51
CA THR A 261 -11.29 -8.67 3.99
C THR A 261 -10.08 -9.05 3.15
N ASP A 262 -9.84 -10.34 2.92
CA ASP A 262 -8.73 -10.87 2.11
C ASP A 262 -8.77 -10.31 0.68
N PHE A 263 -9.97 -10.17 0.10
CA PHE A 263 -10.16 -9.60 -1.22
C PHE A 263 -9.95 -8.08 -1.24
N ILE A 264 -10.58 -7.35 -0.32
CA ILE A 264 -10.50 -5.88 -0.23
C ILE A 264 -9.09 -5.43 0.13
N TYR A 265 -8.43 -6.10 1.06
CA TYR A 265 -7.05 -5.77 1.46
C TYR A 265 -5.99 -6.34 0.51
N GLY A 266 -6.38 -7.15 -0.49
CA GLY A 266 -5.42 -7.80 -1.37
C GLY A 266 -4.42 -8.68 -0.62
N GLY A 267 -4.83 -9.28 0.51
CA GLY A 267 -3.97 -10.08 1.38
C GLY A 267 -3.12 -9.28 2.37
N LEU A 268 -3.12 -7.93 2.30
CA LEU A 268 -2.34 -7.09 3.22
C LEU A 268 -2.94 -7.00 4.63
N ASN A 269 -4.10 -7.62 4.87
CA ASN A 269 -4.61 -7.88 6.20
C ASN A 269 -3.77 -8.92 6.98
N TYR A 270 -2.85 -9.63 6.34
CA TYR A 270 -1.84 -10.52 6.93
C TYR A 270 -0.48 -9.83 6.96
N GLN A 271 -0.40 -8.66 7.57
CA GLN A 271 0.77 -7.80 7.47
C GLN A 271 2.01 -8.37 8.15
N ILE A 272 1.85 -9.05 9.29
CA ILE A 272 2.96 -9.69 10.00
C ILE A 272 3.62 -10.76 9.12
N GLU A 273 2.82 -11.62 8.47
CA GLU A 273 3.28 -12.66 7.57
C GLU A 273 3.98 -12.07 6.35
N HIS A 274 3.39 -10.99 5.80
CA HIS A 274 3.93 -10.28 4.67
C HIS A 274 5.28 -9.64 4.98
N HIS A 275 5.44 -9.00 6.14
CA HIS A 275 6.70 -8.41 6.56
C HIS A 275 7.79 -9.43 6.85
N LEU A 276 7.45 -10.55 7.49
CA LEU A 276 8.39 -11.64 7.77
C LEU A 276 8.84 -12.37 6.50
N PHE A 277 7.94 -12.55 5.55
CA PHE A 277 8.17 -13.31 4.31
C PHE A 277 7.56 -12.59 3.10
N PRO A 278 8.14 -11.46 2.66
CA PRO A 278 7.55 -10.65 1.58
C PRO A 278 7.33 -11.40 0.27
N SER A 279 8.15 -12.41 -0.02
CA SER A 279 8.05 -13.25 -1.24
C SER A 279 7.02 -14.39 -1.15
N LEU A 280 6.29 -14.50 -0.03
CA LEU A 280 5.25 -15.49 0.18
C LEU A 280 4.02 -15.14 -0.69
N PRO A 281 3.53 -16.06 -1.56
CA PRO A 281 2.39 -15.78 -2.42
C PRO A 281 1.13 -15.43 -1.63
N ARG A 282 0.38 -14.44 -2.11
CA ARG A 282 -0.81 -13.89 -1.44
C ARG A 282 -1.80 -14.96 -0.97
N ASN A 283 -2.09 -15.98 -1.80
CA ASN A 283 -3.03 -17.05 -1.46
C ASN A 283 -2.48 -18.04 -0.41
N LYS A 284 -1.22 -17.89 0.02
CA LYS A 284 -0.61 -18.68 1.09
C LYS A 284 -0.51 -17.92 2.41
N LEU A 285 -0.87 -16.63 2.45
CA LEU A 285 -0.75 -15.81 3.65
C LEU A 285 -1.60 -16.33 4.81
N ARG A 286 -2.84 -16.77 4.54
CA ARG A 286 -3.73 -17.32 5.56
C ARG A 286 -3.16 -18.60 6.21
N GLU A 287 -2.60 -19.49 5.39
CA GLU A 287 -1.95 -20.71 5.90
C GLU A 287 -0.67 -20.39 6.67
N ALA A 288 0.08 -19.37 6.23
CA ALA A 288 1.26 -18.88 6.94
C ALA A 288 0.91 -18.23 8.27
N GLN A 289 -0.24 -17.51 8.36
CA GLN A 289 -0.74 -16.92 9.59
C GLN A 289 -0.88 -17.96 10.72
N GLU A 290 -1.50 -19.08 10.44
CA GLU A 290 -1.69 -20.16 11.42
C GLU A 290 -0.34 -20.63 12.01
N VAL A 291 0.66 -20.79 11.14
CA VAL A 291 2.01 -21.21 11.53
C VAL A 291 2.72 -20.13 12.36
N ILE A 292 2.72 -18.89 11.86
CA ILE A 292 3.45 -17.77 12.46
C ILE A 292 2.81 -17.39 13.81
N LYS A 293 1.49 -17.33 13.88
CA LYS A 293 0.76 -17.04 15.12
C LYS A 293 1.04 -18.09 16.21
N SER A 294 1.02 -19.38 15.85
CA SER A 294 1.36 -20.47 16.78
C SER A 294 2.83 -20.40 17.21
N PHE A 295 3.74 -20.03 16.29
CA PHE A 295 5.14 -19.85 16.61
C PHE A 295 5.35 -18.68 17.59
N CYS A 296 4.71 -17.54 17.34
CA CYS A 296 4.77 -16.36 18.21
C CYS A 296 4.24 -16.70 19.60
N GLN A 297 3.12 -17.42 19.71
CA GLN A 297 2.56 -17.87 20.99
C GLN A 297 3.54 -18.77 21.75
N LYS A 298 4.14 -19.77 21.08
CA LYS A 298 5.14 -20.68 21.67
C LYS A 298 6.35 -19.93 22.23
N HIS A 299 6.76 -18.84 21.59
CA HIS A 299 7.96 -18.08 21.96
C HIS A 299 7.66 -16.78 22.72
N SER A 300 6.41 -16.60 23.18
CA SER A 300 5.96 -15.40 23.92
C SER A 300 6.22 -14.08 23.17
N ILE A 301 6.12 -14.09 21.82
CA ILE A 301 6.23 -12.89 20.98
C ILE A 301 4.83 -12.28 20.84
N SER A 302 4.71 -10.99 21.11
CA SER A 302 3.44 -10.25 21.02
C SER A 302 2.96 -10.19 19.57
N TYR A 303 1.88 -10.89 19.27
CA TYR A 303 1.26 -10.95 17.92
C TYR A 303 -0.08 -10.22 17.96
N HIS A 304 -0.15 -9.05 17.31
CA HIS A 304 -1.34 -8.20 17.33
C HIS A 304 -2.26 -8.46 16.12
N GLU A 305 -3.49 -8.89 16.42
CA GLU A 305 -4.55 -9.09 15.43
C GLU A 305 -5.85 -8.46 15.95
N THR A 306 -6.54 -7.70 15.10
CA THR A 306 -7.75 -6.98 15.48
C THR A 306 -8.76 -6.88 14.34
N SER A 307 -9.97 -6.37 14.62
CA SER A 307 -10.97 -6.11 13.58
C SER A 307 -10.65 -4.83 12.79
N VAL A 308 -11.22 -4.70 11.59
CA VAL A 308 -11.11 -3.48 10.76
C VAL A 308 -11.50 -2.23 11.56
N LEU A 309 -12.65 -2.26 12.24
CA LEU A 309 -13.14 -1.10 13.01
C LEU A 309 -12.21 -0.75 14.18
N GLN A 310 -11.73 -1.76 14.90
CA GLN A 310 -10.83 -1.55 16.02
C GLN A 310 -9.47 -1.00 15.56
N SER A 311 -8.95 -1.46 14.41
CA SER A 311 -7.70 -0.91 13.87
C SER A 311 -7.79 0.59 13.58
N TYR A 312 -8.92 1.05 13.03
CA TYR A 312 -9.12 2.50 12.83
C TYR A 312 -9.28 3.28 14.13
N ARG A 313 -9.91 2.70 15.15
CA ARG A 313 -9.96 3.32 16.49
C ARG A 313 -8.55 3.48 17.07
N GLU A 314 -7.70 2.47 16.92
CA GLU A 314 -6.30 2.53 17.37
C GLU A 314 -5.49 3.58 16.60
N ILE A 315 -5.67 3.69 15.27
CA ILE A 315 -5.03 4.72 14.45
C ILE A 315 -5.45 6.13 14.90
N LEU A 316 -6.75 6.36 15.02
CA LEU A 316 -7.26 7.67 15.38
C LEU A 316 -6.90 8.02 16.83
N GLY A 317 -6.93 7.03 17.75
CA GLY A 317 -6.44 7.19 19.12
C GLY A 317 -4.99 7.64 19.16
N HIS A 318 -4.12 6.92 18.46
CA HIS A 318 -2.70 7.28 18.33
C HIS A 318 -2.51 8.72 17.79
N PHE A 319 -3.24 9.10 16.74
CA PHE A 319 -3.15 10.46 16.23
C PHE A 319 -3.64 11.52 17.22
N HIS A 320 -4.64 11.22 18.05
CA HIS A 320 -5.06 12.12 19.13
C HIS A 320 -4.01 12.23 20.22
N GLU A 321 -3.38 11.13 20.62
CA GLU A 321 -2.28 11.12 21.59
C GLU A 321 -1.09 11.97 21.10
N ILE A 322 -0.68 11.78 19.84
CA ILE A 322 0.39 12.59 19.24
C ILE A 322 0.00 14.08 19.12
N SER A 323 -1.27 14.37 18.85
CA SER A 323 -1.78 15.76 18.82
C SER A 323 -1.69 16.45 20.18
N ALA A 324 -1.76 15.73 21.29
CA ALA A 324 -1.67 16.30 22.64
C ALA A 324 -0.34 17.01 22.87
N PHE A 325 0.77 16.54 22.32
CA PHE A 325 2.10 17.19 22.41
C PHE A 325 2.19 18.57 21.74
N ILE A 326 1.16 18.98 21.00
CA ILE A 326 1.08 20.33 20.42
C ILE A 326 0.31 21.29 21.35
N HIS A 327 -0.50 20.79 22.26
CA HIS A 327 -1.29 21.60 23.17
C HIS A 327 -0.48 22.12 24.37
N ASP A 328 0.61 21.42 24.68
CA ASP A 328 1.58 21.82 25.72
C ASP A 328 2.67 22.76 25.10
#